data_e1dd82b235101980b709e3ab92e0fe09
#
_entry.id   e1dd82b235101980b709e3ab92e0fe09
#
_cell.length_a   1.000
_cell.length_b   1.000
_cell.length_c   1.000
_cell.angle_alpha   90.00
_cell.angle_beta   90.00
_cell.angle_gamma   90.00
#
_symmetry.space_group_name_H-M   'P 1'
#
loop_
_entity.id
_entity.type
_entity.pdbx_description
1 polymer ?
#
loop_
_entity_poly.entity_id
_entity_poly.type
_entity_poly.pdbx_seq_one_letter_code
_entity_poly.pdbx_strand_id
1 'polypeptide(L)'
;AARCLQVPAPLLSDGLRLLGRQQRFGIVQGGIHRELRRRHMAEICALPFDGFALGGFAVGEPIPVMYELLDELADELPADRPRYLMGVGTPRDLVHAIAAGIDMFDCVMPTRNARTGQLFTSQGKINIRNARYTLDTGPLDPLCPCETCTGYSRAYLRHLCICQEILYSRLATLHNLTYYLQLVQRARRAILEGDFARFRDQELRRWPAPGNEEREGREEPAAASAAD
;
A
#
# COMPACT_ATOMS: atom_id res chain seq x y z
N ALA A 1 4.51 13.82 13.92
CA ALA A 1 3.54 12.97 14.64
C ALA A 1 2.50 12.49 13.65
N ALA A 2 2.30 11.17 13.56
CA ALA A 2 1.27 10.60 12.69
C ALA A 2 -0.08 11.27 13.00
N ARG A 3 -0.69 11.79 11.95
CA ARG A 3 -1.90 12.56 12.02
C ARG A 3 -3.04 11.74 11.46
N CYS A 4 -4.04 11.47 12.28
CA CYS A 4 -5.33 11.12 11.71
C CYS A 4 -6.00 12.43 11.35
N LEU A 5 -6.33 12.66 10.09
CA LEU A 5 -7.42 13.54 9.81
C LEU A 5 -8.59 13.04 10.66
N GLN A 6 -8.91 13.80 11.68
CA GLN A 6 -10.23 13.74 12.26
C GLN A 6 -11.18 14.28 11.19
N VAL A 7 -11.38 13.47 10.14
CA VAL A 7 -12.55 13.67 9.29
C VAL A 7 -13.70 13.51 10.25
N PRO A 8 -14.44 14.56 10.55
CA PRO A 8 -15.56 14.47 11.49
C PRO A 8 -16.46 13.33 11.03
N ALA A 9 -16.91 12.48 11.95
CA ALA A 9 -17.86 11.40 11.65
C ALA A 9 -19.03 11.83 10.73
N PRO A 10 -19.49 13.10 10.74
CA PRO A 10 -20.47 13.61 9.77
C PRO A 10 -20.08 13.46 8.30
N LEU A 11 -18.79 13.49 7.94
CA LEU A 11 -18.38 13.31 6.54
C LEU A 11 -18.53 11.86 6.02
N LEU A 12 -18.64 10.88 6.93
CA LEU A 12 -18.97 9.49 6.55
C LEU A 12 -20.49 9.24 6.48
N SER A 13 -21.29 9.93 7.32
CA SER A 13 -22.76 9.86 7.29
C SER A 13 -23.37 10.78 6.23
N ASP A 14 -22.73 11.91 5.93
CA ASP A 14 -23.11 12.84 4.88
C ASP A 14 -22.49 12.48 3.51
N GLY A 15 -21.80 11.38 3.38
CA GLY A 15 -21.21 10.90 2.12
C GLY A 15 -22.25 10.82 0.99
N LEU A 16 -23.51 10.57 1.29
CA LEU A 16 -24.63 10.64 0.34
C LEU A 16 -25.07 12.09 0.04
N ARG A 17 -24.83 13.06 0.91
CA ARG A 17 -25.12 14.48 0.65
C ARG A 17 -24.02 15.20 -0.10
N LEU A 18 -22.79 14.69 -0.04
CA LEU A 18 -21.63 15.20 -0.80
C LEU A 18 -21.62 14.77 -2.27
N LEU A 19 -22.53 13.90 -2.73
CA LEU A 19 -22.68 13.50 -4.14
C LEU A 19 -23.01 14.68 -5.08
N GLY A 20 -23.22 15.89 -4.57
CA GLY A 20 -23.47 17.09 -5.36
C GLY A 20 -22.28 18.06 -5.49
N ARG A 21 -21.18 17.90 -4.73
CA ARG A 21 -20.05 18.83 -4.77
C ARG A 21 -18.75 18.09 -5.09
N GLN A 22 -18.22 18.33 -6.27
CA GLN A 22 -16.88 17.88 -6.66
C GLN A 22 -15.84 18.59 -5.80
N GLN A 23 -14.90 17.82 -5.23
CA GLN A 23 -13.74 18.34 -4.53
C GLN A 23 -12.57 18.50 -5.49
N ARG A 24 -11.82 19.60 -5.36
CA ARG A 24 -10.65 19.93 -6.18
C ARG A 24 -9.40 19.82 -5.34
N PHE A 25 -8.40 19.10 -5.85
CA PHE A 25 -7.11 18.95 -5.23
C PHE A 25 -6.05 19.73 -5.99
N GLY A 26 -5.28 20.55 -5.28
CA GLY A 26 -4.06 21.17 -5.78
C GLY A 26 -2.92 20.16 -5.79
N ILE A 27 -2.26 19.94 -6.93
CA ILE A 27 -1.18 18.95 -7.05
C ILE A 27 0.17 19.64 -7.01
N VAL A 28 0.95 19.38 -5.98
CA VAL A 28 2.34 19.84 -5.84
C VAL A 28 3.25 18.98 -6.68
N GLN A 29 4.02 19.60 -7.56
CA GLN A 29 4.98 18.97 -8.47
C GLN A 29 6.39 19.57 -8.23
N GLY A 30 7.43 18.99 -8.86
CA GLY A 30 8.81 19.53 -8.78
C GLY A 30 9.89 18.44 -8.89
N GLY A 31 9.54 17.22 -9.28
CA GLY A 31 10.46 16.09 -9.39
C GLY A 31 11.16 15.81 -8.06
N ILE A 32 12.46 15.62 -8.07
CA ILE A 32 13.29 15.41 -6.86
C ILE A 32 13.87 16.72 -6.30
N HIS A 33 13.50 17.87 -6.85
CA HIS A 33 14.08 19.17 -6.49
C HIS A 33 13.29 19.83 -5.34
N ARG A 34 13.85 19.81 -4.14
CA ARG A 34 13.24 20.32 -2.90
C ARG A 34 12.73 21.74 -3.02
N GLU A 35 13.58 22.66 -3.52
CA GLU A 35 13.24 24.07 -3.65
C GLU A 35 12.11 24.33 -4.66
N LEU A 36 12.08 23.57 -5.76
CA LEU A 36 10.97 23.66 -6.72
C LEU A 36 9.66 23.18 -6.11
N ARG A 37 9.69 22.08 -5.34
CA ARG A 37 8.51 21.58 -4.65
C ARG A 37 7.99 22.57 -3.62
N ARG A 38 8.87 23.14 -2.78
CA ARG A 38 8.47 24.15 -1.78
C ARG A 38 7.87 25.40 -2.42
N ARG A 39 8.54 25.92 -3.46
CA ARG A 39 8.00 27.07 -4.19
C ARG A 39 6.63 26.79 -4.80
N HIS A 40 6.49 25.66 -5.49
CA HIS A 40 5.21 25.26 -6.09
C HIS A 40 4.15 24.97 -5.02
N MET A 41 4.54 24.37 -3.90
CA MET A 41 3.63 24.13 -2.76
C MET A 41 3.09 25.46 -2.22
N ALA A 42 3.95 26.45 -1.99
CA ALA A 42 3.51 27.77 -1.51
C ALA A 42 2.49 28.40 -2.47
N GLU A 43 2.74 28.33 -3.79
CA GLU A 43 1.85 28.86 -4.81
C GLU A 43 0.50 28.09 -4.84
N ILE A 44 0.53 26.76 -4.80
CA ILE A 44 -0.66 25.92 -4.84
C ILE A 44 -1.49 26.01 -3.55
N CYS A 45 -0.83 26.06 -2.38
CA CYS A 45 -1.53 26.15 -1.09
C CYS A 45 -2.19 27.53 -0.87
N ALA A 46 -1.79 28.56 -1.61
CA ALA A 46 -2.47 29.87 -1.61
C ALA A 46 -3.81 29.85 -2.38
N LEU A 47 -4.10 28.81 -3.15
CA LEU A 47 -5.32 28.68 -3.94
C LEU A 47 -6.42 27.95 -3.15
N PRO A 48 -7.71 28.23 -3.43
CA PRO A 48 -8.83 27.67 -2.68
C PRO A 48 -9.16 26.22 -3.11
N PHE A 49 -8.24 25.31 -2.87
CA PHE A 49 -8.45 23.88 -3.07
C PHE A 49 -9.08 23.21 -1.83
N ASP A 50 -9.85 22.15 -2.05
CA ASP A 50 -10.49 21.38 -0.99
C ASP A 50 -9.48 20.41 -0.32
N GLY A 51 -8.39 20.08 -0.99
CA GLY A 51 -7.29 19.25 -0.52
C GLY A 51 -6.02 19.44 -1.34
N PHE A 52 -4.92 18.80 -0.93
CA PHE A 52 -3.64 18.92 -1.60
C PHE A 52 -3.05 17.53 -1.88
N ALA A 53 -2.40 17.40 -3.04
CA ALA A 53 -1.75 16.18 -3.45
C ALA A 53 -0.25 16.39 -3.68
N LEU A 54 0.54 15.37 -3.36
CA LEU A 54 1.94 15.27 -3.76
C LEU A 54 2.02 14.37 -4.98
N GLY A 55 2.30 14.96 -6.14
CA GLY A 55 2.47 14.25 -7.40
C GLY A 55 3.94 14.08 -7.80
N GLY A 56 4.18 13.27 -8.85
CA GLY A 56 5.53 13.04 -9.39
C GLY A 56 6.45 12.25 -8.46
N PHE A 57 5.88 11.33 -7.67
CA PHE A 57 6.58 10.29 -6.93
C PHE A 57 6.39 8.93 -7.61
N ALA A 58 7.26 7.97 -7.30
CA ALA A 58 7.27 6.61 -7.87
C ALA A 58 7.35 6.58 -9.42
N VAL A 59 8.06 7.55 -10.00
CA VAL A 59 8.28 7.68 -11.46
C VAL A 59 9.71 7.35 -11.89
N GLY A 60 10.52 6.77 -10.99
CA GLY A 60 11.89 6.31 -11.27
C GLY A 60 12.96 6.84 -10.31
N GLU A 61 12.60 7.69 -9.35
CA GLU A 61 13.51 8.11 -8.29
C GLU A 61 13.83 6.94 -7.33
N PRO A 62 15.03 6.97 -6.69
CA PRO A 62 15.34 6.00 -5.63
C PRO A 62 14.37 6.13 -4.46
N ILE A 63 13.92 5.00 -3.90
CA ILE A 63 12.97 4.96 -2.77
C ILE A 63 13.44 5.79 -1.58
N PRO A 64 14.73 5.81 -1.15
CA PRO A 64 15.19 6.66 -0.07
C PRO A 64 14.94 8.15 -0.34
N VAL A 65 15.16 8.61 -1.57
CA VAL A 65 14.93 10.01 -1.98
C VAL A 65 13.44 10.35 -1.88
N MET A 66 12.58 9.43 -2.30
CA MET A 66 11.12 9.59 -2.15
C MET A 66 10.73 9.75 -0.67
N TYR A 67 11.27 8.93 0.22
CA TYR A 67 10.96 9.02 1.65
C TYR A 67 11.47 10.32 2.28
N GLU A 68 12.72 10.73 1.99
CA GLU A 68 13.27 11.99 2.47
C GLU A 68 12.41 13.19 2.07
N LEU A 69 12.02 13.24 0.78
CA LEU A 69 11.15 14.31 0.28
C LEU A 69 9.76 14.27 0.92
N LEU A 70 9.22 13.08 1.14
CA LEU A 70 7.92 12.92 1.77
C LEU A 70 7.95 13.41 3.22
N ASP A 71 8.97 12.99 3.99
CA ASP A 71 9.14 13.39 5.40
C ASP A 71 9.32 14.91 5.56
N GLU A 72 10.00 15.56 4.60
CA GLU A 72 10.18 17.00 4.61
C GLU A 72 8.92 17.78 4.20
N LEU A 73 8.22 17.31 3.18
CA LEU A 73 7.17 18.11 2.53
C LEU A 73 5.76 17.85 3.07
N ALA A 74 5.50 16.65 3.60
CA ALA A 74 4.15 16.31 4.02
C ALA A 74 3.65 17.18 5.18
N ASP A 75 4.53 17.52 6.12
CA ASP A 75 4.20 18.39 7.25
C ASP A 75 4.02 19.89 6.85
N GLU A 76 4.58 20.31 5.71
CA GLU A 76 4.42 21.66 5.19
C GLU A 76 3.03 21.88 4.53
N LEU A 77 2.32 20.80 4.17
CA LEU A 77 0.96 20.89 3.63
C LEU A 77 -0.05 21.33 4.71
N PRO A 78 -1.11 22.07 4.34
CA PRO A 78 -2.14 22.50 5.26
C PRO A 78 -2.71 21.35 6.08
N ALA A 79 -2.81 21.59 7.37
CA ALA A 79 -3.15 20.59 8.35
C ALA A 79 -4.66 20.31 8.44
N ASP A 80 -5.48 21.24 7.99
CA ASP A 80 -6.94 21.21 8.01
C ASP A 80 -7.54 20.68 6.71
N ARG A 81 -6.69 20.26 5.75
CA ARG A 81 -7.08 19.75 4.44
C ARG A 81 -6.59 18.32 4.21
N PRO A 82 -7.33 17.50 3.43
CA PRO A 82 -6.86 16.17 3.02
C PRO A 82 -5.55 16.24 2.25
N ARG A 83 -4.63 15.32 2.58
CA ARG A 83 -3.32 15.18 1.94
C ARG A 83 -3.27 13.87 1.17
N TYR A 84 -3.02 13.95 -0.12
CA TYR A 84 -3.07 12.82 -1.03
C TYR A 84 -1.69 12.54 -1.65
N LEU A 85 -1.18 11.33 -1.53
CA LEU A 85 0.04 10.88 -2.20
C LEU A 85 -0.32 10.06 -3.43
N MET A 86 0.01 10.58 -4.61
CA MET A 86 -0.40 10.01 -5.90
C MET A 86 0.53 8.88 -6.34
N GLY A 87 -0.06 7.76 -6.78
CA GLY A 87 0.65 6.66 -7.47
C GLY A 87 1.51 5.77 -6.58
N VAL A 88 1.48 5.93 -5.27
CA VAL A 88 2.30 5.19 -4.30
C VAL A 88 1.39 4.29 -3.45
N GLY A 89 1.71 3.05 -3.10
CA GLY A 89 2.88 2.28 -3.36
C GLY A 89 2.76 0.91 -2.70
N THR A 90 3.86 0.35 -2.20
CA THR A 90 3.85 -0.89 -1.44
C THR A 90 3.19 -0.73 -0.06
N PRO A 91 2.84 -1.82 0.65
CA PRO A 91 2.36 -1.72 2.04
C PRO A 91 3.32 -0.94 2.95
N ARG A 92 4.63 -1.08 2.75
CA ARG A 92 5.65 -0.31 3.47
C ARG A 92 5.53 1.18 3.18
N ASP A 93 5.40 1.56 1.90
CA ASP A 93 5.31 2.96 1.49
C ASP A 93 4.06 3.62 2.07
N LEU A 94 2.92 2.90 2.10
CA LEU A 94 1.70 3.40 2.72
C LEU A 94 1.89 3.67 4.22
N VAL A 95 2.50 2.74 4.94
CA VAL A 95 2.75 2.91 6.39
C VAL A 95 3.68 4.09 6.66
N HIS A 96 4.74 4.24 5.84
CA HIS A 96 5.66 5.38 5.93
C HIS A 96 4.94 6.70 5.65
N ALA A 97 4.19 6.77 4.56
CA ALA A 97 3.47 7.98 4.17
C ALA A 97 2.38 8.38 5.18
N ILE A 98 1.66 7.41 5.77
CA ILE A 98 0.73 7.68 6.88
C ILE A 98 1.48 8.25 8.08
N ALA A 99 2.69 7.75 8.38
CA ALA A 99 3.53 8.30 9.45
C ALA A 99 3.93 9.75 9.17
N ALA A 100 4.19 10.11 7.91
CA ALA A 100 4.47 11.46 7.45
C ALA A 100 3.23 12.37 7.39
N GLY A 101 2.02 11.83 7.59
CA GLY A 101 0.78 12.61 7.66
C GLY A 101 -0.04 12.64 6.38
N ILE A 102 0.11 11.66 5.49
CA ILE A 102 -0.71 11.48 4.30
C ILE A 102 -2.01 10.72 4.64
N ASP A 103 -3.12 11.15 4.05
CA ASP A 103 -4.47 10.64 4.31
C ASP A 103 -5.03 9.75 3.21
N MET A 104 -4.62 9.99 1.94
CA MET A 104 -5.22 9.37 0.77
C MET A 104 -4.16 8.83 -0.18
N PHE A 105 -4.49 7.72 -0.86
CA PHE A 105 -3.60 7.02 -1.78
C PHE A 105 -4.36 6.47 -2.98
N ASP A 106 -3.68 6.37 -4.11
CA ASP A 106 -4.02 5.47 -5.21
C ASP A 106 -2.78 4.67 -5.60
N CYS A 107 -2.97 3.44 -6.03
CA CYS A 107 -1.87 2.61 -6.52
C CYS A 107 -2.36 1.47 -7.40
N VAL A 108 -1.62 1.20 -8.47
CA VAL A 108 -1.89 0.05 -9.35
C VAL A 108 -1.34 -1.27 -8.79
N MET A 109 -0.47 -1.23 -7.79
CA MET A 109 0.24 -2.42 -7.30
C MET A 109 -0.68 -3.55 -6.83
N PRO A 110 -1.74 -3.30 -6.05
CA PRO A 110 -2.62 -4.38 -5.61
C PRO A 110 -3.16 -5.20 -6.78
N THR A 111 -3.61 -4.54 -7.83
CA THR A 111 -4.21 -5.18 -9.00
C THR A 111 -3.17 -5.71 -9.99
N ARG A 112 -2.10 -4.94 -10.25
CA ARG A 112 -1.02 -5.36 -11.15
C ARG A 112 -0.29 -6.59 -10.61
N ASN A 113 0.13 -6.55 -9.34
CA ASN A 113 0.87 -7.63 -8.70
C ASN A 113 0.01 -8.90 -8.58
N ALA A 114 -1.29 -8.77 -8.28
CA ALA A 114 -2.20 -9.90 -8.28
C ALA A 114 -2.14 -10.68 -9.60
N ARG A 115 -2.26 -9.99 -10.73
CA ARG A 115 -2.24 -10.64 -12.06
C ARG A 115 -0.91 -11.32 -12.40
N THR A 116 0.19 -10.89 -11.80
CA THR A 116 1.52 -11.49 -12.01
C THR A 116 1.88 -12.59 -11.01
N GLY A 117 1.00 -12.90 -10.07
CA GLY A 117 1.21 -13.95 -9.08
C GLY A 117 1.69 -13.45 -7.71
N GLN A 118 1.91 -12.15 -7.54
CA GLN A 118 2.35 -11.57 -6.27
C GLN A 118 1.15 -11.16 -5.40
N LEU A 119 1.12 -11.69 -4.18
CA LEU A 119 0.03 -11.48 -3.25
C LEU A 119 0.58 -10.99 -1.90
N PHE A 120 -0.16 -10.08 -1.28
CA PHE A 120 0.19 -9.46 -0.01
C PHE A 120 -0.58 -10.14 1.12
N THR A 121 0.11 -10.67 2.12
CA THR A 121 -0.50 -11.39 3.23
C THR A 121 -0.09 -10.84 4.59
N SER A 122 -0.76 -11.27 5.64
CA SER A 122 -0.39 -10.97 7.02
C SER A 122 1.01 -11.48 7.40
N GLN A 123 1.58 -12.39 6.60
CA GLN A 123 2.92 -12.95 6.78
C GLN A 123 3.97 -12.37 5.81
N GLY A 124 3.59 -11.37 5.01
CA GLY A 124 4.45 -10.77 3.99
C GLY A 124 4.00 -11.09 2.56
N LYS A 125 4.91 -10.85 1.62
CA LYS A 125 4.67 -11.05 0.19
C LYS A 125 4.88 -12.52 -0.20
N ILE A 126 3.95 -13.08 -0.96
CA ILE A 126 4.10 -14.42 -1.53
C ILE A 126 3.99 -14.36 -3.05
N ASN A 127 4.65 -15.31 -3.74
CA ASN A 127 4.43 -15.58 -5.15
C ASN A 127 3.71 -16.92 -5.27
N ILE A 128 2.45 -16.90 -5.65
CA ILE A 128 1.60 -18.10 -5.73
C ILE A 128 2.08 -19.11 -6.77
N ARG A 129 2.91 -18.70 -7.73
CA ARG A 129 3.50 -19.59 -8.75
C ARG A 129 4.51 -20.57 -8.17
N ASN A 130 5.05 -20.31 -6.96
CA ASN A 130 6.04 -21.16 -6.33
C ASN A 130 5.52 -22.60 -6.17
N ALA A 131 6.39 -23.59 -6.46
CA ALA A 131 6.07 -25.02 -6.42
C ALA A 131 5.63 -25.49 -5.04
N ARG A 132 6.09 -24.85 -3.95
CA ARG A 132 5.68 -25.18 -2.58
C ARG A 132 4.16 -25.15 -2.35
N TYR A 133 3.42 -24.40 -3.18
CA TYR A 133 1.96 -24.28 -3.07
C TYR A 133 1.20 -25.32 -3.90
N THR A 134 1.87 -26.26 -4.56
CA THR A 134 1.23 -27.25 -5.46
C THR A 134 0.18 -28.10 -4.75
N LEU A 135 0.45 -28.51 -3.51
CA LEU A 135 -0.44 -29.34 -2.69
C LEU A 135 -0.90 -28.61 -1.41
N ASP A 136 -0.71 -27.29 -1.33
CA ASP A 136 -1.07 -26.51 -0.15
C ASP A 136 -2.59 -26.23 -0.14
N THR A 137 -3.31 -26.97 0.71
CA THR A 137 -4.76 -26.84 0.87
C THR A 137 -5.18 -25.69 1.79
N GLY A 138 -4.22 -24.98 2.41
CA GLY A 138 -4.48 -23.83 3.27
C GLY A 138 -5.00 -22.61 2.51
N PRO A 139 -5.62 -21.65 3.21
CA PRO A 139 -6.06 -20.40 2.65
C PRO A 139 -4.86 -19.53 2.26
N LEU A 140 -5.09 -18.57 1.36
CA LEU A 140 -4.06 -17.61 0.94
C LEU A 140 -3.49 -16.83 2.14
N ASP A 141 -4.34 -16.29 2.97
CA ASP A 141 -4.01 -15.65 4.25
C ASP A 141 -5.05 -16.06 5.30
N PRO A 142 -4.63 -16.78 6.38
CA PRO A 142 -5.56 -17.24 7.42
C PRO A 142 -6.26 -16.10 8.19
N LEU A 143 -5.68 -14.90 8.19
CA LEU A 143 -6.24 -13.74 8.89
C LEU A 143 -7.11 -12.85 7.99
N CYS A 144 -7.20 -13.15 6.69
CA CYS A 144 -7.98 -12.37 5.74
C CYS A 144 -9.40 -12.93 5.57
N PRO A 145 -10.45 -12.14 5.80
CA PRO A 145 -11.84 -12.60 5.70
C PRO A 145 -12.42 -12.51 4.28
N CYS A 146 -11.60 -12.21 3.26
CA CYS A 146 -12.12 -12.07 1.90
C CYS A 146 -12.59 -13.40 1.31
N GLU A 147 -13.48 -13.33 0.32
CA GLU A 147 -14.01 -14.49 -0.43
C GLU A 147 -12.89 -15.43 -0.91
N THR A 148 -11.76 -14.88 -1.36
CA THR A 148 -10.64 -15.67 -1.84
C THR A 148 -10.03 -16.54 -0.74
N CYS A 149 -9.82 -15.99 0.45
CA CYS A 149 -9.21 -16.71 1.57
C CYS A 149 -10.16 -17.69 2.24
N THR A 150 -11.45 -17.39 2.25
CA THR A 150 -12.47 -18.27 2.88
C THR A 150 -12.95 -19.39 1.98
N GLY A 151 -12.86 -19.21 0.65
CA GLY A 151 -13.43 -20.14 -0.32
C GLY A 151 -12.41 -20.96 -1.11
N TYR A 152 -11.13 -20.59 -1.15
CA TYR A 152 -10.16 -21.19 -2.06
C TYR A 152 -8.81 -21.48 -1.39
N SER A 153 -8.19 -22.61 -1.75
CA SER A 153 -6.86 -22.99 -1.29
C SER A 153 -5.75 -22.36 -2.13
N ARG A 154 -4.53 -22.28 -1.55
CA ARG A 154 -3.32 -21.86 -2.30
C ARG A 154 -3.05 -22.79 -3.48
N ALA A 155 -3.23 -24.10 -3.33
CA ALA A 155 -3.07 -25.06 -4.44
C ALA A 155 -4.00 -24.75 -5.62
N TYR A 156 -5.27 -24.48 -5.34
CA TYR A 156 -6.24 -24.14 -6.37
C TYR A 156 -5.92 -22.80 -7.04
N LEU A 157 -5.61 -21.77 -6.26
CA LEU A 157 -5.21 -20.47 -6.79
C LEU A 157 -3.94 -20.55 -7.64
N ARG A 158 -2.97 -21.39 -7.22
CA ARG A 158 -1.77 -21.66 -8.03
C ARG A 158 -2.13 -22.33 -9.34
N HIS A 159 -2.98 -23.37 -9.32
CA HIS A 159 -3.46 -24.04 -10.53
C HIS A 159 -4.08 -23.02 -11.50
N LEU A 160 -5.03 -22.23 -11.06
CA LEU A 160 -5.65 -21.19 -11.89
C LEU A 160 -4.63 -20.18 -12.44
N CYS A 161 -3.62 -19.79 -11.63
CA CYS A 161 -2.57 -18.87 -12.04
C CYS A 161 -1.67 -19.45 -13.15
N ILE A 162 -1.30 -20.72 -13.04
CA ILE A 162 -0.46 -21.41 -14.03
C ILE A 162 -1.24 -21.64 -15.34
N CYS A 163 -2.51 -21.98 -15.24
CA CYS A 163 -3.41 -22.14 -16.40
C CYS A 163 -3.87 -20.81 -17.00
N GLN A 164 -3.47 -19.68 -16.41
CA GLN A 164 -3.85 -18.33 -16.87
C GLN A 164 -5.36 -18.07 -16.90
N GLU A 165 -6.10 -18.70 -15.99
CA GLU A 165 -7.54 -18.53 -15.86
C GLU A 165 -7.92 -17.11 -15.39
N ILE A 166 -8.95 -16.53 -15.99
CA ILE A 166 -9.47 -15.20 -15.63
C ILE A 166 -9.90 -15.15 -14.16
N LEU A 167 -10.48 -16.27 -13.67
CA LEU A 167 -10.91 -16.39 -12.29
C LEU A 167 -9.76 -16.14 -11.29
N TYR A 168 -8.54 -16.59 -11.62
CA TYR A 168 -7.36 -16.28 -10.81
C TYR A 168 -7.19 -14.76 -10.64
N SER A 169 -7.18 -14.03 -11.74
CA SER A 169 -6.96 -12.58 -11.72
C SER A 169 -8.00 -11.85 -10.89
N ARG A 170 -9.27 -12.29 -10.95
CA ARG A 170 -10.35 -11.75 -10.12
C ARG A 170 -10.12 -12.03 -8.63
N LEU A 171 -9.91 -13.29 -8.26
CA LEU A 171 -9.74 -13.72 -6.87
C LEU A 171 -8.50 -13.10 -6.23
N ALA A 172 -7.37 -13.10 -6.95
CA ALA A 172 -6.12 -12.50 -6.51
C ALA A 172 -6.23 -10.99 -6.31
N THR A 173 -6.92 -10.29 -7.22
CA THR A 173 -7.17 -8.85 -7.12
C THR A 173 -8.05 -8.52 -5.93
N LEU A 174 -9.14 -9.27 -5.73
CA LEU A 174 -10.04 -9.11 -4.58
C LEU A 174 -9.26 -9.24 -3.26
N HIS A 175 -8.41 -10.27 -3.14
CA HIS A 175 -7.58 -10.46 -1.96
C HIS A 175 -6.63 -9.28 -1.72
N ASN A 176 -5.84 -8.90 -2.73
CA ASN A 176 -4.88 -7.80 -2.58
C ASN A 176 -5.56 -6.47 -2.23
N LEU A 177 -6.70 -6.15 -2.84
CA LEU A 177 -7.47 -4.96 -2.50
C LEU A 177 -7.97 -5.02 -1.05
N THR A 178 -8.51 -6.17 -0.62
CA THR A 178 -8.94 -6.36 0.77
C THR A 178 -7.77 -6.13 1.73
N TYR A 179 -6.58 -6.68 1.44
CA TYR A 179 -5.40 -6.49 2.25
C TYR A 179 -5.03 -5.01 2.41
N TYR A 180 -4.97 -4.26 1.29
CA TYR A 180 -4.62 -2.84 1.31
C TYR A 180 -5.65 -2.00 2.08
N LEU A 181 -6.94 -2.23 1.85
CA LEU A 181 -8.00 -1.53 2.58
C LEU A 181 -7.93 -1.81 4.08
N GLN A 182 -7.70 -3.08 4.47
CA GLN A 182 -7.53 -3.45 5.87
C GLN A 182 -6.28 -2.84 6.49
N LEU A 183 -5.17 -2.74 5.75
CA LEU A 183 -3.94 -2.08 6.22
C LEU A 183 -4.22 -0.62 6.59
N VAL A 184 -4.87 0.12 5.70
CA VAL A 184 -5.22 1.54 5.95
C VAL A 184 -6.22 1.68 7.10
N GLN A 185 -7.22 0.78 7.19
CA GLN A 185 -8.17 0.77 8.31
C GLN A 185 -7.50 0.49 9.65
N ARG A 186 -6.54 -0.45 9.70
CA ARG A 186 -5.76 -0.76 10.91
C ARG A 186 -4.87 0.42 11.30
N ALA A 187 -4.21 1.06 10.33
CA ALA A 187 -3.42 2.28 10.56
C ALA A 187 -4.30 3.38 11.16
N ARG A 188 -5.49 3.64 10.57
CA ARG A 188 -6.44 4.62 11.08
C ARG A 188 -6.86 4.30 12.52
N ARG A 189 -7.20 3.05 12.83
CA ARG A 189 -7.56 2.63 14.18
C ARG A 189 -6.42 2.90 15.16
N ALA A 190 -5.19 2.48 14.82
CA ALA A 190 -4.02 2.67 15.66
C ALA A 190 -3.73 4.17 15.94
N ILE A 191 -4.00 5.07 14.98
CA ILE A 191 -3.89 6.52 15.20
C ILE A 191 -4.95 7.00 16.20
N LEU A 192 -6.20 6.57 16.04
CA LEU A 192 -7.30 6.97 16.93
C LEU A 192 -7.11 6.47 18.37
N GLU A 193 -6.50 5.30 18.53
CA GLU A 193 -6.17 4.67 19.81
C GLU A 193 -4.86 5.18 20.42
N GLY A 194 -4.08 6.01 19.68
CA GLY A 194 -2.78 6.54 20.15
C GLY A 194 -1.62 5.53 20.10
N ASP A 195 -1.79 4.39 19.42
CA ASP A 195 -0.82 3.28 19.35
C ASP A 195 -0.14 3.16 17.98
N PHE A 196 -0.20 4.21 17.16
CA PHE A 196 0.31 4.16 15.78
C PHE A 196 1.81 3.85 15.68
N ALA A 197 2.63 4.30 16.63
CA ALA A 197 4.06 4.02 16.62
C ALA A 197 4.33 2.50 16.68
N ARG A 198 3.64 1.80 17.57
CA ARG A 198 3.74 0.34 17.69
C ARG A 198 3.23 -0.37 16.42
N PHE A 199 2.09 0.06 15.88
CA PHE A 199 1.54 -0.47 14.63
C PHE A 199 2.55 -0.30 13.48
N ARG A 200 3.09 0.92 13.30
CA ARG A 200 4.10 1.22 12.28
C ARG A 200 5.29 0.28 12.38
N ASP A 201 5.87 0.14 13.57
CA ASP A 201 7.07 -0.67 13.78
C ASP A 201 6.80 -2.17 13.50
N GLN A 202 5.60 -2.66 13.79
CA GLN A 202 5.18 -4.02 13.46
C GLN A 202 5.05 -4.23 11.95
N GLU A 203 4.40 -3.30 11.24
CA GLU A 203 4.22 -3.39 9.79
C GLU A 203 5.56 -3.22 9.05
N LEU A 204 6.45 -2.33 9.49
CA LEU A 204 7.78 -2.16 8.88
C LEU A 204 8.69 -3.39 9.04
N ARG A 205 8.54 -4.17 10.12
CA ARG A 205 9.20 -5.48 10.25
C ARG A 205 8.64 -6.51 9.27
N ARG A 206 7.33 -6.50 9.04
CA ARG A 206 6.66 -7.39 8.07
C ARG A 206 7.03 -7.07 6.63
N TRP A 207 7.28 -5.81 6.35
CA TRP A 207 7.62 -5.28 5.03
C TRP A 207 9.01 -4.67 5.07
N PRO A 208 10.10 -5.49 4.96
CA PRO A 208 11.47 -4.99 5.00
C PRO A 208 11.77 -4.05 3.83
N ALA A 209 12.83 -3.24 3.98
CA ALA A 209 13.27 -2.35 2.92
C ALA A 209 13.73 -3.15 1.69
N PRO A 210 13.53 -2.64 0.47
CA PRO A 210 14.07 -3.24 -0.74
C PRO A 210 15.59 -3.43 -0.60
N GLY A 211 16.09 -4.63 -0.95
CA GLY A 211 17.50 -5.02 -0.79
C GLY A 211 17.76 -6.00 0.36
N ASN A 212 16.88 -6.12 1.34
CA ASN A 212 16.97 -7.17 2.37
C ASN A 212 16.22 -8.46 1.96
N GLU A 213 15.31 -8.39 1.00
CA GLU A 213 14.54 -9.55 0.52
C GLU A 213 15.39 -10.60 -0.22
N GLU A 214 16.54 -10.22 -0.79
CA GLU A 214 17.39 -11.13 -1.57
C GLU A 214 18.27 -12.07 -0.73
N ARG A 215 18.41 -11.83 0.57
CA ARG A 215 19.24 -12.66 1.47
C ARG A 215 18.51 -13.86 2.06
N GLU A 216 17.19 -13.80 2.21
CA GLU A 216 16.40 -14.90 2.79
C GLU A 216 15.86 -15.91 1.76
N GLY A 217 15.94 -15.61 0.46
CA GLY A 217 15.41 -16.44 -0.63
C GLY A 217 16.42 -17.37 -1.32
N ARG A 218 17.68 -17.36 -0.92
CA ARG A 218 18.76 -18.20 -1.50
C ARG A 218 19.23 -19.32 -0.60
N GLU A 219 18.34 -20.06 0.04
CA GLU A 219 18.64 -21.44 0.41
C GLU A 219 18.26 -22.34 -0.78
N GLU A 220 19.22 -22.59 -1.63
CA GLU A 220 19.14 -23.66 -2.62
C GLU A 220 18.90 -24.99 -1.90
N PRO A 221 17.94 -25.84 -2.35
CA PRO A 221 17.89 -27.19 -1.86
C PRO A 221 19.18 -27.90 -2.26
N ALA A 222 19.90 -28.40 -1.28
CA ALA A 222 21.09 -29.25 -1.48
C ALA A 222 20.76 -30.33 -2.52
N ALA A 223 21.60 -30.41 -3.54
CA ALA A 223 21.54 -31.44 -4.56
C ALA A 223 21.55 -32.82 -3.88
N ALA A 224 20.47 -33.56 -4.03
CA ALA A 224 20.47 -34.98 -3.70
C ALA A 224 21.46 -35.66 -4.66
N SER A 225 22.60 -36.08 -4.12
CA SER A 225 23.60 -36.86 -4.85
C SER A 225 22.93 -38.17 -5.29
N ALA A 226 22.91 -38.38 -6.60
CA ALA A 226 22.70 -39.69 -7.17
C ALA A 226 23.91 -40.54 -6.79
N ALA A 227 23.67 -41.61 -6.07
CA ALA A 227 24.58 -42.73 -5.94
C ALA A 227 23.78 -43.99 -6.25
N ASP A 228 24.23 -44.67 -7.29
CA ASP A 228 24.05 -46.06 -7.74
C ASP A 228 22.64 -46.55 -8.03
#